data_05c0330c5a800ddac0beebcc6877c436
#
_entry.id   05c0330c5a800ddac0beebcc6877c436
#
_cell.length_a   1.000
_cell.length_b   1.000
_cell.length_c   1.000
_cell.angle_alpha   90.00
_cell.angle_beta   90.00
_cell.angle_gamma   90.00
#
_symmetry.space_group_name_H-M   'P 1'
#
loop_
_entity.id
_entity.type
_entity.pdbx_description
1 polymer ?
#
loop_
_entity_poly.entity_id
_entity_poly.type
_entity_poly.pdbx_seq_one_letter_code
_entity_poly.pdbx_strand_id
1 'polypeptide(L)'
;EPCEIWEKDSFGTFKQRVKNPKRQVKYTHELYFKSAGLMCSLFSDIPSAIEETHKIADKCHFSFDFKLKYYPVFTPPQLEGSSYTEEIRQESVAVFLRQLCKEGIVKRYTDSRLAKVSEKYPGRDPIEVVKERLEYELNIILSKGMADYLLIVWDFISWAKKKYIPVGPGRGSGAGSIILYLIEVTDIEPLRFDLFFERFINPERVSYPDIDVDICMDRRSEVIDYTVGKYGKDKVAQIITFGT
;
A
#
# COMPACT_ATOMS: atom_id res chain seq x y z
N GLU A 1 5.53 18.14 -15.17
CA GLU A 1 6.53 19.23 -15.09
C GLU A 1 5.84 20.58 -15.31
N PRO A 2 6.27 21.67 -14.63
CA PRO A 2 5.66 22.99 -14.80
C PRO A 2 5.88 23.53 -16.23
N CYS A 3 4.92 24.31 -16.72
CA CYS A 3 4.99 24.91 -18.07
C CYS A 3 6.14 25.89 -18.22
N GLU A 4 6.45 26.61 -17.14
CA GLU A 4 7.51 27.61 -17.08
C GLU A 4 8.41 27.33 -15.89
N ILE A 5 9.70 27.60 -16.05
CA ILE A 5 10.70 27.53 -15.00
C ILE A 5 11.40 28.86 -14.86
N TRP A 6 11.97 29.10 -13.69
CA TRP A 6 12.82 30.26 -13.48
C TRP A 6 14.21 30.01 -14.06
N GLU A 7 14.64 30.87 -14.97
CA GLU A 7 16.03 30.90 -15.44
C GLU A 7 16.91 31.58 -14.39
N LYS A 8 18.06 30.97 -14.11
CA LYS A 8 19.07 31.54 -13.22
C LYS A 8 20.23 32.09 -14.02
N ASP A 9 20.81 33.19 -13.53
CA ASP A 9 22.06 33.71 -14.08
C ASP A 9 23.27 32.85 -13.62
N SER A 10 24.47 33.25 -14.06
CA SER A 10 25.73 32.61 -13.69
C SER A 10 26.04 32.64 -12.19
N PHE A 11 25.38 33.48 -11.42
CA PHE A 11 25.50 33.63 -9.97
C PHE A 11 24.39 32.91 -9.20
N GLY A 12 23.47 32.21 -9.90
CA GLY A 12 22.35 31.48 -9.31
C GLY A 12 21.14 32.32 -8.93
N THR A 13 21.12 33.62 -9.31
CA THR A 13 19.98 34.51 -9.06
C THR A 13 18.89 34.29 -10.12
N PHE A 14 17.61 34.22 -9.68
CA PHE A 14 16.47 34.06 -10.58
C PHE A 14 16.24 35.36 -11.40
N LYS A 15 16.29 35.25 -12.72
CA LYS A 15 16.12 36.38 -13.65
C LYS A 15 14.71 36.52 -14.19
N GLN A 16 14.21 35.48 -14.83
CA GLN A 16 12.93 35.53 -15.54
C GLN A 16 12.29 34.15 -15.64
N ARG A 17 11.00 34.12 -15.94
CA ARG A 17 10.30 32.90 -16.28
C ARG A 17 10.51 32.58 -17.77
N VAL A 18 10.95 31.37 -18.05
CA VAL A 18 11.13 30.85 -19.41
C VAL A 18 10.36 29.56 -19.58
N LYS A 19 9.99 29.22 -20.82
CA LYS A 19 9.40 27.92 -21.12
C LYS A 19 10.35 26.81 -20.67
N ASN A 20 9.82 25.82 -19.96
CA ASN A 20 10.60 24.70 -19.50
C ASN A 20 11.09 23.85 -20.70
N PRO A 21 12.40 23.84 -21.02
CA PRO A 21 12.92 23.10 -22.15
C PRO A 21 12.83 21.58 -21.97
N LYS A 22 12.68 21.09 -20.73
CA LYS A 22 12.50 19.67 -20.42
C LYS A 22 11.07 19.20 -20.66
N ARG A 23 10.10 20.12 -20.76
CA ARG A 23 8.73 19.77 -21.05
C ARG A 23 8.60 19.42 -22.52
N GLN A 24 8.60 18.15 -22.81
CA GLN A 24 8.36 17.67 -24.17
C GLN A 24 6.87 17.77 -24.48
N VAL A 25 6.52 18.58 -25.47
CA VAL A 25 5.23 18.49 -26.15
C VAL A 25 5.34 17.33 -27.14
N LYS A 26 5.00 16.12 -26.68
CA LYS A 26 5.21 14.88 -27.50
C LYS A 26 4.25 14.76 -28.67
N TYR A 27 3.11 15.47 -28.63
CA TYR A 27 2.03 15.31 -29.62
C TYR A 27 1.47 16.67 -30.00
N THR A 28 0.22 16.73 -30.32
CA THR A 28 -0.54 17.93 -30.67
C THR A 28 -1.02 18.69 -29.41
N HIS A 29 -1.33 19.97 -29.55
CA HIS A 29 -2.03 20.76 -28.53
C HIS A 29 -3.51 20.35 -28.38
N GLU A 30 -4.00 19.42 -29.19
CA GLU A 30 -5.39 18.99 -29.28
C GLU A 30 -5.80 17.97 -28.18
N LEU A 31 -4.93 17.67 -27.21
CA LEU A 31 -5.18 16.70 -26.13
C LEU A 31 -5.87 17.35 -24.89
N TYR A 32 -6.82 18.22 -25.12
CA TYR A 32 -7.63 18.83 -24.06
C TYR A 32 -9.06 18.28 -24.08
N PHE A 33 -9.81 18.51 -23.01
CA PHE A 33 -11.21 18.13 -22.92
C PHE A 33 -12.05 19.04 -23.84
N LYS A 34 -12.46 18.51 -24.97
CA LYS A 34 -13.21 19.23 -26.01
C LYS A 34 -14.68 19.38 -25.63
N SER A 35 -15.30 20.48 -26.09
CA SER A 35 -16.75 20.67 -25.95
C SER A 35 -17.53 19.63 -26.77
N ALA A 36 -18.78 19.35 -26.38
CA ALA A 36 -19.67 18.46 -27.13
C ALA A 36 -19.83 18.92 -28.60
N GLY A 37 -20.01 20.20 -28.83
CA GLY A 37 -20.14 20.75 -30.21
C GLY A 37 -18.90 20.51 -31.07
N LEU A 38 -17.70 20.68 -30.49
CA LEU A 38 -16.45 20.39 -31.19
C LEU A 38 -16.29 18.89 -31.46
N MET A 39 -16.66 18.02 -30.51
CA MET A 39 -16.63 16.56 -30.71
C MET A 39 -17.60 16.17 -31.85
N CYS A 40 -18.83 16.69 -31.88
CA CYS A 40 -19.77 16.43 -32.96
C CYS A 40 -19.22 16.88 -34.31
N SER A 41 -18.52 18.00 -34.36
CA SER A 41 -17.89 18.50 -35.61
C SER A 41 -16.74 17.61 -36.08
N LEU A 42 -15.89 17.12 -35.11
CA LEU A 42 -14.78 16.25 -35.43
C LEU A 42 -15.20 14.87 -35.93
N PHE A 43 -16.37 14.36 -35.49
CA PHE A 43 -16.94 13.08 -35.89
C PHE A 43 -18.17 13.25 -36.81
N SER A 44 -18.24 14.37 -37.57
CA SER A 44 -19.36 14.65 -38.47
C SER A 44 -19.52 13.60 -39.58
N ASP A 45 -18.45 12.91 -39.96
CA ASP A 45 -18.43 11.78 -40.90
C ASP A 45 -18.94 10.48 -40.30
N ILE A 46 -18.91 10.34 -38.97
CA ILE A 46 -19.37 9.15 -38.23
C ILE A 46 -20.25 9.56 -37.03
N PRO A 47 -21.46 10.13 -37.27
CA PRO A 47 -22.33 10.60 -36.20
C PRO A 47 -22.70 9.49 -35.18
N SER A 48 -22.80 8.24 -35.64
CA SER A 48 -23.08 7.11 -34.81
C SER A 48 -22.04 6.90 -33.68
N ALA A 49 -20.78 7.35 -33.86
CA ALA A 49 -19.76 7.30 -32.80
C ALA A 49 -20.13 8.19 -31.60
N ILE A 50 -20.77 9.33 -31.85
CA ILE A 50 -21.26 10.22 -30.79
C ILE A 50 -22.51 9.62 -30.13
N GLU A 51 -23.43 9.04 -30.91
CA GLU A 51 -24.63 8.38 -30.37
C GLU A 51 -24.28 7.20 -29.47
N GLU A 52 -23.26 6.41 -29.83
CA GLU A 52 -22.81 5.28 -29.00
C GLU A 52 -22.29 5.72 -27.64
N THR A 53 -21.69 6.92 -27.50
CA THR A 53 -21.26 7.43 -26.20
C THR A 53 -22.44 7.63 -25.24
N HIS A 54 -23.57 8.11 -25.74
CA HIS A 54 -24.81 8.25 -24.98
C HIS A 54 -25.38 6.87 -24.61
N LYS A 55 -25.44 5.94 -25.56
CA LYS A 55 -25.92 4.57 -25.30
C LYS A 55 -25.07 3.83 -24.26
N ILE A 56 -23.75 4.07 -24.25
CA ILE A 56 -22.86 3.52 -23.22
C ILE A 56 -23.14 4.16 -21.87
N ALA A 57 -23.27 5.50 -21.82
CA ALA A 57 -23.60 6.21 -20.59
C ALA A 57 -24.94 5.72 -20.00
N ASP A 58 -25.96 5.53 -20.86
CA ASP A 58 -27.28 5.03 -20.46
C ASP A 58 -27.27 3.57 -19.95
N LYS A 59 -26.23 2.80 -20.24
CA LYS A 59 -26.04 1.44 -19.70
C LYS A 59 -25.35 1.44 -18.35
N CYS A 60 -24.73 2.55 -17.95
CA CYS A 60 -23.95 2.68 -16.72
C CYS A 60 -24.84 3.12 -15.57
N HIS A 61 -25.56 2.17 -14.96
CA HIS A 61 -26.42 2.41 -13.79
C HIS A 61 -25.75 1.90 -12.52
N PHE A 62 -24.65 2.53 -12.13
CA PHE A 62 -23.92 2.19 -10.93
C PHE A 62 -23.76 3.39 -10.00
N SER A 63 -24.08 3.19 -8.73
CA SER A 63 -23.85 4.18 -7.68
C SER A 63 -22.89 3.62 -6.65
N PHE A 64 -21.85 4.39 -6.31
CA PHE A 64 -20.94 4.02 -5.24
C PHE A 64 -21.58 4.32 -3.89
N ASP A 65 -21.66 3.30 -3.02
CA ASP A 65 -21.94 3.54 -1.61
C ASP A 65 -20.62 3.72 -0.86
N PHE A 66 -20.23 4.97 -0.64
CA PHE A 66 -19.00 5.32 0.07
C PHE A 66 -19.04 5.03 1.58
N LYS A 67 -20.19 4.62 2.12
CA LYS A 67 -20.34 4.23 3.53
C LYS A 67 -19.96 2.77 3.75
N LEU A 68 -20.13 1.94 2.73
CA LEU A 68 -19.77 0.52 2.79
C LEU A 68 -18.26 0.35 2.67
N LYS A 69 -17.69 -0.31 3.67
CA LYS A 69 -16.29 -0.67 3.70
C LYS A 69 -16.18 -2.19 3.78
N TYR A 70 -15.78 -2.80 2.69
CA TYR A 70 -15.53 -4.25 2.62
C TYR A 70 -14.07 -4.50 2.96
N TYR A 71 -13.79 -4.74 4.24
CA TYR A 71 -12.45 -5.10 4.66
C TYR A 71 -12.30 -6.61 4.72
N PRO A 72 -11.13 -7.15 4.34
CA PRO A 72 -10.87 -8.56 4.52
C PRO A 72 -10.82 -8.90 6.02
N VAL A 73 -11.22 -10.14 6.34
CA VAL A 73 -11.28 -10.66 7.71
C VAL A 73 -10.23 -11.75 7.86
N PHE A 74 -9.41 -11.64 8.90
CA PHE A 74 -8.45 -12.67 9.29
C PHE A 74 -8.99 -13.48 10.47
N THR A 75 -8.87 -14.80 10.38
CA THR A 75 -9.17 -15.69 11.49
C THR A 75 -7.87 -16.23 12.06
N PRO A 76 -7.51 -15.87 13.30
CA PRO A 76 -6.31 -16.43 13.95
C PRO A 76 -6.37 -17.96 14.06
N PRO A 77 -5.25 -18.67 13.93
CA PRO A 77 -5.20 -20.14 13.94
C PRO A 77 -5.90 -20.80 15.14
N GLN A 78 -5.84 -20.17 16.31
CA GLN A 78 -6.48 -20.70 17.53
C GLN A 78 -8.01 -20.67 17.47
N LEU A 79 -8.61 -19.95 16.55
CA LEU A 79 -10.06 -19.88 16.34
C LEU A 79 -10.55 -20.70 15.16
N GLU A 80 -9.63 -21.27 14.36
CA GLU A 80 -10.00 -22.08 13.20
C GLU A 80 -10.83 -23.31 13.64
N GLY A 81 -11.99 -23.48 13.01
CA GLY A 81 -12.92 -24.58 13.34
C GLY A 81 -13.76 -24.40 14.61
N SER A 82 -13.66 -23.26 15.28
CA SER A 82 -14.44 -22.94 16.48
C SER A 82 -15.57 -21.95 16.17
N SER A 83 -16.61 -21.97 17.00
CA SER A 83 -17.62 -20.91 17.01
C SER A 83 -17.16 -19.78 17.91
N TYR A 84 -17.20 -18.53 17.40
CA TYR A 84 -16.78 -17.34 18.15
C TYR A 84 -17.67 -16.14 17.78
N THR A 85 -17.71 -15.13 18.65
CA THR A 85 -18.30 -13.84 18.33
C THR A 85 -17.28 -12.94 17.65
N GLU A 86 -17.74 -11.87 17.01
CA GLU A 86 -16.85 -10.91 16.34
C GLU A 86 -15.90 -10.22 17.33
N GLU A 87 -16.38 -9.94 18.54
CA GLU A 87 -15.56 -9.34 19.61
C GLU A 87 -14.41 -10.27 20.01
N ILE A 88 -14.68 -11.56 20.22
CA ILE A 88 -13.66 -12.57 20.55
C ILE A 88 -12.63 -12.69 19.40
N ARG A 89 -13.12 -12.63 18.15
CA ARG A 89 -12.22 -12.66 16.98
C ARG A 89 -11.29 -11.44 16.96
N GLN A 90 -11.84 -10.23 17.12
CA GLN A 90 -11.06 -8.99 17.10
C GLN A 90 -10.03 -8.95 18.23
N GLU A 91 -10.38 -9.37 19.42
CA GLU A 91 -9.45 -9.49 20.53
C GLU A 91 -8.34 -10.51 20.23
N SER A 92 -8.70 -11.68 19.68
CA SER A 92 -7.75 -12.71 19.28
C SER A 92 -6.81 -12.24 18.16
N VAL A 93 -7.30 -11.45 17.21
CA VAL A 93 -6.48 -10.81 16.15
C VAL A 93 -5.46 -9.87 16.77
N ALA A 94 -5.88 -9.03 17.72
CA ALA A 94 -4.98 -8.09 18.39
C ALA A 94 -3.91 -8.82 19.22
N VAL A 95 -4.29 -9.86 19.94
CA VAL A 95 -3.36 -10.72 20.72
C VAL A 95 -2.38 -11.41 19.77
N PHE A 96 -2.87 -11.98 18.67
CA PHE A 96 -2.03 -12.69 17.70
C PHE A 96 -1.01 -11.75 17.03
N LEU A 97 -1.44 -10.55 16.61
CA LEU A 97 -0.52 -9.56 16.04
C LEU A 97 0.57 -9.15 17.06
N ARG A 98 0.18 -8.90 18.31
CA ARG A 98 1.14 -8.58 19.38
C ARG A 98 2.14 -9.71 19.63
N GLN A 99 1.67 -10.96 19.58
CA GLN A 99 2.53 -12.12 19.73
C GLN A 99 3.56 -12.21 18.61
N LEU A 100 3.14 -12.08 17.35
CA LEU A 100 4.04 -12.06 16.20
C LEU A 100 5.09 -10.95 16.31
N CYS A 101 4.69 -9.77 16.77
CA CYS A 101 5.62 -8.66 16.97
C CYS A 101 6.65 -8.96 18.06
N LYS A 102 6.25 -9.57 19.19
CA LYS A 102 7.16 -9.97 20.26
C LYS A 102 8.19 -11.00 19.76
N GLU A 103 7.74 -12.02 19.04
CA GLU A 103 8.63 -13.00 18.41
C GLU A 103 9.57 -12.33 17.40
N GLY A 104 9.05 -11.38 16.64
CA GLY A 104 9.81 -10.57 15.69
C GLY A 104 10.91 -9.74 16.34
N ILE A 105 10.68 -9.14 17.51
CA ILE A 105 11.71 -8.42 18.26
C ILE A 105 12.89 -9.34 18.55
N VAL A 106 12.63 -10.53 19.14
CA VAL A 106 13.67 -11.49 19.48
C VAL A 106 14.44 -11.95 18.24
N LYS A 107 13.73 -12.18 17.14
CA LYS A 107 14.33 -12.69 15.91
C LYS A 107 15.14 -11.63 15.16
N ARG A 108 14.65 -10.39 15.12
CA ARG A 108 15.18 -9.36 14.21
C ARG A 108 16.05 -8.30 14.88
N TYR A 109 15.87 -8.04 16.18
CA TYR A 109 16.69 -7.10 16.91
C TYR A 109 17.81 -7.81 17.68
N THR A 110 18.74 -8.38 16.92
CA THR A 110 19.98 -8.98 17.46
C THR A 110 20.88 -7.87 18.04
N ASP A 111 21.89 -8.25 18.85
CA ASP A 111 22.84 -7.31 19.48
C ASP A 111 23.44 -6.34 18.46
N SER A 112 23.80 -6.83 17.29
CA SER A 112 24.36 -5.96 16.23
C SER A 112 23.38 -4.95 15.67
N ARG A 113 22.08 -5.24 15.67
CA ARG A 113 21.04 -4.31 15.26
C ARG A 113 20.66 -3.34 16.36
N LEU A 114 20.60 -3.82 17.60
CA LEU A 114 20.40 -2.95 18.76
C LEU A 114 21.56 -1.95 18.92
N ALA A 115 22.80 -2.34 18.65
CA ALA A 115 23.93 -1.42 18.62
C ALA A 115 23.72 -0.26 17.62
N LYS A 116 23.17 -0.53 16.42
CA LYS A 116 22.86 0.53 15.44
C LYS A 116 21.72 1.45 15.89
N VAL A 117 20.73 0.91 16.62
CA VAL A 117 19.70 1.74 17.25
C VAL A 117 20.31 2.61 18.34
N SER A 118 21.21 2.06 19.16
CA SER A 118 21.92 2.80 20.21
C SER A 118 22.78 3.94 19.65
N GLU A 119 23.48 3.72 18.53
CA GLU A 119 24.24 4.77 17.83
C GLU A 119 23.34 5.94 17.41
N LYS A 120 22.12 5.62 16.98
CA LYS A 120 21.17 6.61 16.49
C LYS A 120 20.40 7.34 17.59
N TYR A 121 20.16 6.67 18.70
CA TYR A 121 19.44 7.19 19.87
C TYR A 121 20.36 7.18 21.11
N PRO A 122 21.41 8.03 21.13
CA PRO A 122 22.40 8.01 22.22
C PRO A 122 21.75 8.33 23.57
N GLY A 123 22.13 7.57 24.59
CA GLY A 123 21.63 7.75 25.95
C GLY A 123 20.26 7.10 26.23
N ARG A 124 19.70 6.40 25.25
CA ARG A 124 18.46 5.63 25.43
C ARG A 124 18.72 4.12 25.33
N ASP A 125 17.96 3.33 26.08
CA ASP A 125 17.97 1.88 25.91
C ASP A 125 17.39 1.55 24.50
N PRO A 126 18.19 0.91 23.61
CA PRO A 126 17.75 0.63 22.25
C PRO A 126 16.52 -0.28 22.17
N ILE A 127 16.35 -1.20 23.12
CA ILE A 127 15.18 -2.07 23.15
C ILE A 127 13.91 -1.31 23.55
N GLU A 128 14.03 -0.32 24.45
CA GLU A 128 12.91 0.52 24.82
C GLU A 128 12.51 1.44 23.66
N VAL A 129 13.44 1.96 22.88
CA VAL A 129 13.13 2.72 21.64
C VAL A 129 12.32 1.88 20.67
N VAL A 130 12.69 0.62 20.47
CA VAL A 130 11.96 -0.33 19.61
C VAL A 130 10.56 -0.58 20.15
N LYS A 131 10.42 -0.82 21.47
CA LYS A 131 9.11 -1.08 22.10
C LYS A 131 8.18 0.13 22.04
N GLU A 132 8.68 1.32 22.31
CA GLU A 132 7.90 2.57 22.23
C GLU A 132 7.36 2.78 20.81
N ARG A 133 8.19 2.60 19.80
CA ARG A 133 7.77 2.69 18.40
C ARG A 133 6.73 1.62 18.06
N LEU A 134 6.91 0.40 18.54
CA LEU A 134 5.95 -0.70 18.34
C LEU A 134 4.60 -0.38 18.98
N GLU A 135 4.58 0.04 20.25
CA GLU A 135 3.31 0.37 20.92
C GLU A 135 2.60 1.57 20.29
N TYR A 136 3.35 2.56 19.83
CA TYR A 136 2.80 3.68 19.08
C TYR A 136 2.06 3.21 17.81
N GLU A 137 2.72 2.38 16.99
CA GLU A 137 2.12 1.84 15.77
C GLU A 137 0.94 0.90 16.04
N LEU A 138 1.06 0.01 17.05
CA LEU A 138 -0.01 -0.91 17.45
C LEU A 138 -1.27 -0.16 17.88
N ASN A 139 -1.14 0.91 18.66
CA ASN A 139 -2.28 1.72 19.09
C ASN A 139 -3.04 2.30 17.89
N ILE A 140 -2.33 2.80 16.88
CA ILE A 140 -2.95 3.36 15.67
C ILE A 140 -3.60 2.24 14.83
N ILE A 141 -2.89 1.14 14.58
CA ILE A 141 -3.38 0.04 13.76
C ILE A 141 -4.63 -0.62 14.37
N LEU A 142 -4.61 -0.88 15.67
CA LEU A 142 -5.72 -1.51 16.37
C LEU A 142 -6.92 -0.56 16.47
N SER A 143 -6.72 0.72 16.79
CA SER A 143 -7.81 1.70 16.87
C SER A 143 -8.50 1.93 15.51
N LYS A 144 -7.77 1.75 14.41
CA LYS A 144 -8.32 1.87 13.05
C LYS A 144 -8.88 0.56 12.49
N GLY A 145 -8.82 -0.55 13.23
CA GLY A 145 -9.27 -1.88 12.76
C GLY A 145 -8.48 -2.43 11.59
N MET A 146 -7.19 -2.08 11.47
CA MET A 146 -6.36 -2.47 10.32
C MET A 146 -5.55 -3.76 10.55
N ALA A 147 -5.67 -4.39 11.72
CA ALA A 147 -4.90 -5.59 12.07
C ALA A 147 -5.19 -6.77 11.14
N ASP A 148 -6.45 -6.98 10.77
CA ASP A 148 -6.86 -8.02 9.82
C ASP A 148 -6.11 -7.92 8.50
N TYR A 149 -6.03 -6.72 7.94
CA TYR A 149 -5.35 -6.47 6.68
C TYR A 149 -3.85 -6.80 6.75
N LEU A 150 -3.18 -6.34 7.81
CA LEU A 150 -1.76 -6.63 8.00
C LEU A 150 -1.50 -8.14 8.15
N LEU A 151 -2.37 -8.84 8.86
CA LEU A 151 -2.24 -10.28 9.08
C LEU A 151 -2.54 -11.09 7.82
N ILE A 152 -3.44 -10.66 6.95
CA ILE A 152 -3.66 -11.30 5.65
C ILE A 152 -2.42 -11.15 4.77
N VAL A 153 -1.81 -9.96 4.74
CA VAL A 153 -0.57 -9.75 3.99
C VAL A 153 0.57 -10.58 4.57
N TRP A 154 0.71 -10.62 5.90
CA TRP A 154 1.66 -11.48 6.58
C TRP A 154 1.46 -12.95 6.23
N ASP A 155 0.23 -13.43 6.19
CA ASP A 155 -0.10 -14.82 5.98
C ASP A 155 0.41 -15.34 4.62
N PHE A 156 0.04 -14.68 3.52
CA PHE A 156 0.49 -15.14 2.21
C PHE A 156 2.01 -14.92 1.98
N ILE A 157 2.61 -13.89 2.57
CA ILE A 157 4.07 -13.70 2.52
C ILE A 157 4.77 -14.80 3.32
N SER A 158 4.29 -15.09 4.54
CA SER A 158 4.82 -16.15 5.37
C SER A 158 4.70 -17.52 4.70
N TRP A 159 3.56 -17.78 4.04
CA TRP A 159 3.37 -18.99 3.24
C TRP A 159 4.36 -19.06 2.06
N ALA A 160 4.52 -17.97 1.32
CA ALA A 160 5.47 -17.90 0.22
C ALA A 160 6.90 -18.18 0.69
N LYS A 161 7.34 -17.53 1.77
CA LYS A 161 8.66 -17.73 2.36
C LYS A 161 8.88 -19.18 2.83
N LYS A 162 7.87 -19.81 3.46
CA LYS A 162 7.90 -21.23 3.85
C LYS A 162 8.00 -22.19 2.65
N LYS A 163 7.50 -21.77 1.49
CA LYS A 163 7.60 -22.52 0.22
C LYS A 163 8.86 -22.17 -0.57
N TYR A 164 9.75 -21.39 0.01
CA TYR A 164 10.98 -20.90 -0.65
C TYR A 164 10.68 -20.14 -1.95
N ILE A 165 9.55 -19.42 -1.99
CA ILE A 165 9.23 -18.48 -3.06
C ILE A 165 9.87 -17.15 -2.71
N PRO A 166 10.76 -16.59 -3.56
CA PRO A 166 11.38 -15.31 -3.29
C PRO A 166 10.34 -14.18 -3.20
N VAL A 167 10.43 -13.43 -2.10
CA VAL A 167 9.62 -12.23 -1.85
C VAL A 167 10.58 -11.06 -1.70
N GLY A 168 10.27 -9.93 -2.32
CA GLY A 168 11.07 -8.72 -2.23
C GLY A 168 11.14 -8.15 -0.81
N PRO A 169 12.13 -7.29 -0.53
CA PRO A 169 12.36 -6.73 0.82
C PRO A 169 11.27 -5.75 1.27
N GLY A 170 10.30 -5.51 0.45
CA GLY A 170 9.29 -4.47 0.63
C GLY A 170 9.70 -3.15 -0.05
N ARG A 171 8.69 -2.34 -0.37
CA ARG A 171 8.82 -1.03 -1.01
C ARG A 171 7.68 -0.10 -0.59
N GLY A 172 7.70 1.12 -1.09
CA GLY A 172 6.64 2.09 -0.84
C GLY A 172 6.58 2.54 0.63
N SER A 173 5.38 2.93 1.06
CA SER A 173 5.15 3.48 2.40
C SER A 173 5.22 2.44 3.51
N GLY A 174 4.93 1.16 3.20
CA GLY A 174 4.96 0.07 4.18
C GLY A 174 6.33 -0.15 4.84
N ALA A 175 7.42 0.22 4.16
CA ALA A 175 8.77 0.18 4.73
C ALA A 175 8.93 1.07 5.99
N GLY A 176 8.03 2.04 6.21
CA GLY A 176 8.03 2.91 7.40
C GLY A 176 7.45 2.26 8.65
N SER A 177 6.85 1.07 8.57
CA SER A 177 6.23 0.39 9.71
C SER A 177 7.17 -0.60 10.38
N ILE A 178 7.38 -0.43 11.70
CA ILE A 178 8.13 -1.40 12.51
C ILE A 178 7.35 -2.70 12.65
N ILE A 179 6.02 -2.66 12.68
CA ILE A 179 5.17 -3.85 12.74
C ILE A 179 5.40 -4.72 11.51
N LEU A 180 5.33 -4.14 10.30
CA LEU A 180 5.58 -4.89 9.05
C LEU A 180 6.99 -5.47 8.99
N TYR A 181 7.96 -4.75 9.55
CA TYR A 181 9.32 -5.26 9.70
C TYR A 181 9.38 -6.45 10.67
N LEU A 182 8.77 -6.34 11.85
CA LEU A 182 8.79 -7.39 12.87
C LEU A 182 8.10 -8.67 12.41
N ILE A 183 6.95 -8.55 11.74
CA ILE A 183 6.23 -9.71 11.21
C ILE A 183 6.75 -10.20 9.85
N GLU A 184 7.93 -9.74 9.42
CA GLU A 184 8.63 -10.18 8.20
C GLU A 184 7.88 -9.90 6.88
N VAL A 185 6.99 -8.93 6.86
CA VAL A 185 6.37 -8.42 5.64
C VAL A 185 7.37 -7.54 4.88
N THR A 186 8.20 -6.76 5.60
CA THR A 186 9.31 -6.01 5.01
C THR A 186 10.64 -6.41 5.63
N ASP A 187 11.75 -6.20 4.92
CA ASP A 187 13.10 -6.45 5.41
C ASP A 187 13.89 -5.15 5.63
N ILE A 188 13.22 -4.00 5.50
CA ILE A 188 13.76 -2.67 5.74
C ILE A 188 13.47 -2.26 7.18
N GLU A 189 14.52 -2.04 7.96
CA GLU A 189 14.41 -1.65 9.37
C GLU A 189 14.16 -0.12 9.48
N PRO A 190 12.95 0.31 9.94
CA PRO A 190 12.53 1.71 9.79
C PRO A 190 13.28 2.70 10.69
N LEU A 191 13.73 2.29 11.89
CA LEU A 191 14.45 3.18 12.80
C LEU A 191 15.82 3.55 12.25
N ARG A 192 16.50 2.60 11.61
CA ARG A 192 17.82 2.81 11.00
C ARG A 192 17.80 3.88 9.91
N PHE A 193 16.72 3.91 9.14
CA PHE A 193 16.60 4.77 7.96
C PHE A 193 15.70 5.99 8.17
N ASP A 194 15.32 6.31 9.41
CA ASP A 194 14.40 7.42 9.74
C ASP A 194 13.10 7.40 8.96
N LEU A 195 12.52 6.22 8.78
CA LEU A 195 11.29 6.11 8.05
C LEU A 195 10.10 6.44 8.95
N PHE A 196 9.25 7.34 8.46
CA PHE A 196 8.07 7.80 9.18
C PHE A 196 6.90 6.85 8.97
N PHE A 197 6.31 6.37 10.07
CA PHE A 197 5.10 5.55 10.05
C PHE A 197 3.90 6.31 9.47
N GLU A 198 3.83 7.61 9.68
CA GLU A 198 2.76 8.48 9.22
C GLU A 198 2.66 8.57 7.69
N ARG A 199 3.70 8.20 6.97
CA ARG A 199 3.68 8.04 5.52
C ARG A 199 2.93 6.76 5.10
N PHE A 200 2.95 5.74 5.95
CA PHE A 200 2.22 4.49 5.76
C PHE A 200 0.78 4.61 6.24
N ILE A 201 0.59 4.99 7.51
CA ILE A 201 -0.73 5.21 8.09
C ILE A 201 -0.77 6.61 8.71
N ASN A 202 -1.43 7.53 8.02
CA ASN A 202 -1.72 8.83 8.60
C ASN A 202 -2.88 8.68 9.62
N PRO A 203 -2.69 9.06 10.90
CA PRO A 203 -3.75 9.02 11.91
C PRO A 203 -5.02 9.79 11.52
N GLU A 204 -4.90 10.85 10.73
CA GLU A 204 -6.02 11.69 10.29
C GLU A 204 -6.77 11.12 9.08
N ARG A 205 -6.17 10.23 8.29
CA ARG A 205 -6.81 9.61 7.13
C ARG A 205 -7.61 8.36 7.51
N VAL A 206 -8.78 8.21 6.87
CA VAL A 206 -9.68 7.06 7.07
C VAL A 206 -9.42 5.92 6.08
N SER A 207 -8.58 6.15 5.05
CA SER A 207 -8.30 5.15 4.02
C SER A 207 -7.26 4.14 4.49
N TYR A 208 -7.45 2.87 4.09
CA TYR A 208 -6.44 1.81 4.28
C TYR A 208 -5.17 2.14 3.47
N PRO A 209 -4.00 1.83 4.01
CA PRO A 209 -2.75 1.95 3.29
C PRO A 209 -2.62 0.85 2.22
N ASP A 210 -1.83 1.11 1.20
CA ASP A 210 -1.40 0.12 0.23
C ASP A 210 -0.11 -0.55 0.70
N ILE A 211 -0.07 -1.88 0.68
CA ILE A 211 1.15 -2.66 0.93
C ILE A 211 1.58 -3.29 -0.39
N ASP A 212 2.64 -2.73 -0.95
CA ASP A 212 3.26 -3.24 -2.17
C ASP A 212 4.11 -4.47 -1.88
N VAL A 213 3.80 -5.59 -2.52
CA VAL A 213 4.53 -6.85 -2.36
C VAL A 213 5.05 -7.35 -3.70
N ASP A 214 6.36 -7.52 -3.80
CA ASP A 214 7.00 -8.08 -4.98
C ASP A 214 7.24 -9.58 -4.76
N ILE A 215 6.70 -10.42 -5.66
CA ILE A 215 6.82 -11.87 -5.60
C ILE A 215 7.47 -12.37 -6.90
N CYS A 216 8.33 -13.37 -6.79
CA CYS A 216 8.95 -14.02 -7.95
C CYS A 216 7.92 -14.35 -9.02
N MET A 217 8.14 -13.85 -10.24
CA MET A 217 7.21 -13.95 -11.36
C MET A 217 6.88 -15.41 -11.70
N ASP A 218 7.87 -16.30 -11.66
CA ASP A 218 7.71 -17.70 -12.06
C ASP A 218 6.75 -18.48 -11.17
N ARG A 219 6.65 -18.08 -9.88
CA ARG A 219 5.86 -18.79 -8.87
C ARG A 219 4.77 -17.94 -8.23
N ARG A 220 4.49 -16.75 -8.77
CA ARG A 220 3.45 -15.84 -8.27
C ARG A 220 2.06 -16.48 -8.28
N SER A 221 1.76 -17.30 -9.28
CA SER A 221 0.48 -18.02 -9.40
C SER A 221 0.21 -18.90 -8.16
N GLU A 222 1.23 -19.58 -7.63
CA GLU A 222 1.08 -20.42 -6.43
C GLU A 222 0.61 -19.63 -5.22
N VAL A 223 1.12 -18.39 -5.06
CA VAL A 223 0.71 -17.49 -3.95
C VAL A 223 -0.72 -17.00 -4.14
N ILE A 224 -1.11 -16.70 -5.37
CA ILE A 224 -2.49 -16.33 -5.70
C ILE A 224 -3.42 -17.49 -5.41
N ASP A 225 -3.09 -18.71 -5.85
CA ASP A 225 -3.89 -19.92 -5.63
C ASP A 225 -4.04 -20.23 -4.14
N TYR A 226 -2.97 -20.07 -3.35
CA TYR A 226 -3.03 -20.18 -1.89
C TYR A 226 -4.02 -19.17 -1.30
N THR A 227 -3.91 -17.90 -1.72
CA THR A 227 -4.76 -16.83 -1.20
C THR A 227 -6.23 -17.07 -1.56
N VAL A 228 -6.51 -17.47 -2.81
CA VAL A 228 -7.85 -17.84 -3.28
C VAL A 228 -8.38 -19.05 -2.53
N GLY A 229 -7.55 -20.06 -2.31
CA GLY A 229 -7.92 -21.27 -1.57
C GLY A 229 -8.26 -20.99 -0.10
N LYS A 230 -7.51 -20.10 0.55
CA LYS A 230 -7.70 -19.78 1.97
C LYS A 230 -8.85 -18.80 2.22
N TYR A 231 -8.94 -17.74 1.41
CA TYR A 231 -9.90 -16.65 1.65
C TYR A 231 -11.16 -16.73 0.79
N GLY A 232 -11.19 -17.56 -0.24
CA GLY A 232 -12.33 -17.74 -1.14
C GLY A 232 -12.21 -16.98 -2.46
N LYS A 233 -12.75 -17.56 -3.53
CA LYS A 233 -12.75 -16.97 -4.89
C LYS A 233 -13.53 -15.66 -4.99
N ASP A 234 -14.52 -15.48 -4.14
CA ASP A 234 -15.37 -14.30 -4.07
C ASP A 234 -14.69 -13.11 -3.38
N LYS A 235 -13.54 -13.34 -2.74
CA LYS A 235 -12.80 -12.33 -1.96
C LYS A 235 -11.45 -11.98 -2.54
N VAL A 236 -11.04 -12.65 -3.60
CA VAL A 236 -9.75 -12.40 -4.27
C VAL A 236 -10.02 -12.11 -5.74
N ALA A 237 -9.56 -10.95 -6.20
CA ALA A 237 -9.72 -10.54 -7.58
C ALA A 237 -8.40 -10.00 -8.14
N GLN A 238 -8.19 -10.21 -9.42
CA GLN A 238 -7.11 -9.57 -10.16
C GLN A 238 -7.67 -8.36 -10.91
N ILE A 239 -6.96 -7.25 -10.88
CA ILE A 239 -7.28 -6.09 -11.70
C ILE A 239 -6.87 -6.41 -13.13
N ILE A 240 -7.83 -6.33 -14.06
CA ILE A 240 -7.57 -6.52 -15.48
C ILE A 240 -6.74 -5.33 -15.98
N THR A 241 -5.57 -5.60 -16.53
CA THR A 241 -4.76 -4.62 -17.23
C THR A 241 -4.69 -5.02 -18.70
N PHE A 242 -5.04 -4.09 -19.59
CA PHE A 242 -4.85 -4.27 -21.02
C PHE A 242 -3.46 -3.77 -21.38
N GLY A 243 -2.55 -4.69 -21.74
CA GLY A 243 -1.26 -4.35 -22.33
C GLY A 243 -1.45 -4.02 -23.82
N THR A 244 -0.86 -2.95 -24.28
CA THR A 244 -0.71 -2.61 -25.70
C THR A 244 0.63 -3.11 -26.20
#